data_c2f5b5d912238c81dc34389a93348541
#
_entry.id   c2f5b5d912238c81dc34389a93348541
#
_cell.length_a   1.000
_cell.length_b   1.000
_cell.length_c   1.000
_cell.angle_alpha   90.00
_cell.angle_beta   90.00
_cell.angle_gamma   90.00
#
_symmetry.space_group_name_H-M   'P 1'
#
loop_
_entity.id
_entity.type
_entity.pdbx_description
1 polymer ?
#
loop_
_entity_poly.entity_id
_entity_poly.type
_entity_poly.pdbx_seq_one_letter_code
_entity_poly.pdbx_strand_id
1 'polypeptide(L)'
;MTSTSTKPTVILVHGAWADGSSWQKVIPLLLKEGVPVIAVQNPTSSLADDAAATRRIMNSVEGPIVLVGHSWGGAVITEAGTDPKVKALVYVAAFAPNAGETVGDQVGRYPAPPGLSQIKNDGAGYLTLSEEGWINDVGQDLPKEEARVLAVLQPPLAASTFGDKVTEPAWVSRRTWYIVSTQDRVVSVDLERELAAAMGAKTTELAASHLSLLSMPEAVTSVILDAVAALETA
;
A
#
# COMPACT_ATOMS: atom_id res chain seq x y z
N MET A 1 -15.87 33.78 -11.27
CA MET A 1 -16.10 32.38 -10.94
C MET A 1 -14.95 31.95 -10.06
N THR A 2 -15.17 31.90 -8.75
CA THR A 2 -14.18 31.40 -7.79
C THR A 2 -14.06 29.90 -8.01
N SER A 3 -12.92 29.46 -8.57
CA SER A 3 -12.56 28.04 -8.60
C SER A 3 -12.50 27.56 -7.14
N THR A 4 -13.56 26.89 -6.68
CA THR A 4 -13.46 26.12 -5.43
C THR A 4 -12.53 24.96 -5.73
N SER A 5 -11.26 25.11 -5.36
CA SER A 5 -10.31 24.00 -5.34
C SER A 5 -10.93 22.92 -4.47
N THR A 6 -11.42 21.86 -5.08
CA THR A 6 -11.92 20.70 -4.35
C THR A 6 -10.72 20.03 -3.68
N LYS A 7 -10.80 19.80 -2.36
CA LYS A 7 -9.76 19.03 -1.64
C LYS A 7 -9.48 17.73 -2.38
N PRO A 8 -8.20 17.31 -2.48
CA PRO A 8 -7.88 16.00 -3.04
C PRO A 8 -8.58 14.88 -2.28
N THR A 9 -9.08 13.87 -3.01
CA THR A 9 -9.59 12.65 -2.38
C THR A 9 -8.45 11.66 -2.18
N VAL A 10 -8.31 11.13 -0.98
CA VAL A 10 -7.38 10.06 -0.66
C VAL A 10 -8.05 8.72 -0.93
N ILE A 11 -7.41 7.89 -1.76
CA ILE A 11 -7.86 6.52 -2.04
C ILE A 11 -6.82 5.57 -1.46
N LEU A 12 -7.26 4.72 -0.52
CA LEU A 12 -6.41 3.80 0.24
C LEU A 12 -6.52 2.40 -0.36
N VAL A 13 -5.38 1.81 -0.72
CA VAL A 13 -5.27 0.50 -1.36
C VAL A 13 -4.51 -0.44 -0.42
N HIS A 14 -5.17 -1.49 0.04
CA HIS A 14 -4.62 -2.45 0.99
C HIS A 14 -3.61 -3.41 0.36
N GLY A 15 -2.84 -4.08 1.20
CA GLY A 15 -1.88 -5.11 0.83
C GLY A 15 -2.49 -6.49 0.61
N ALA A 16 -1.61 -7.46 0.34
CA ALA A 16 -1.96 -8.88 0.34
C ALA A 16 -2.47 -9.33 1.71
N TRP A 17 -3.34 -10.32 1.74
CA TRP A 17 -3.89 -10.92 2.98
C TRP A 17 -4.62 -9.92 3.89
N ALA A 18 -5.04 -8.79 3.33
CA ALA A 18 -5.75 -7.72 4.02
C ALA A 18 -6.93 -7.24 3.18
N ASP A 19 -7.72 -6.35 3.73
CA ASP A 19 -8.80 -5.64 3.07
C ASP A 19 -8.80 -4.16 3.47
N GLY A 20 -9.80 -3.40 3.01
CA GLY A 20 -9.90 -1.97 3.29
C GLY A 20 -9.95 -1.63 4.77
N SER A 21 -10.31 -2.57 5.66
CA SER A 21 -10.33 -2.35 7.11
C SER A 21 -8.93 -2.24 7.71
N SER A 22 -7.88 -2.65 7.01
CA SER A 22 -6.49 -2.43 7.44
C SER A 22 -6.16 -0.95 7.66
N TRP A 23 -6.92 -0.04 7.04
CA TRP A 23 -6.81 1.40 7.18
C TRP A 23 -7.68 1.99 8.30
N GLN A 24 -8.35 1.16 9.12
CA GLN A 24 -9.34 1.59 10.12
C GLN A 24 -8.84 2.60 11.15
N LYS A 25 -7.53 2.64 11.43
CA LYS A 25 -6.94 3.62 12.35
C LYS A 25 -6.52 4.93 11.64
N VAL A 26 -6.23 4.88 10.34
CA VAL A 26 -5.86 6.04 9.51
C VAL A 26 -7.11 6.81 9.04
N ILE A 27 -8.16 6.09 8.63
CA ILE A 27 -9.39 6.71 8.10
C ILE A 27 -9.99 7.77 9.04
N PRO A 28 -10.19 7.51 10.35
CA PRO A 28 -10.76 8.52 11.24
C PRO A 28 -9.91 9.79 11.37
N LEU A 29 -8.58 9.64 11.26
CA LEU A 29 -7.66 10.77 11.33
C LEU A 29 -7.77 11.65 10.09
N LEU A 30 -7.84 11.06 8.89
CA LEU A 30 -8.06 11.80 7.64
C LEU A 30 -9.42 12.50 7.63
N LEU A 31 -10.48 11.81 8.07
CA LEU A 31 -11.83 12.38 8.16
C LEU A 31 -11.90 13.57 9.13
N LYS A 32 -11.17 13.50 10.25
CA LYS A 32 -11.07 14.60 11.23
C LYS A 32 -10.46 15.86 10.61
N GLU A 33 -9.50 15.70 9.69
CA GLU A 33 -8.88 16.80 8.94
C GLU A 33 -9.75 17.27 7.74
N GLY A 34 -10.94 16.70 7.59
CA GLY A 34 -11.88 17.03 6.51
C GLY A 34 -11.38 16.60 5.13
N VAL A 35 -10.56 15.55 5.05
CA VAL A 35 -10.06 14.97 3.80
C VAL A 35 -11.04 13.88 3.34
N PRO A 36 -11.60 13.98 2.12
CA PRO A 36 -12.40 12.90 1.54
C PRO A 36 -11.53 11.64 1.39
N VAL A 37 -12.01 10.49 1.88
CA VAL A 37 -11.25 9.24 1.87
C VAL A 37 -12.13 8.07 1.46
N ILE A 38 -11.57 7.18 0.64
CA ILE A 38 -12.23 5.93 0.22
C ILE A 38 -11.20 4.80 0.33
N ALA A 39 -11.56 3.68 0.95
CA ALA A 39 -10.77 2.47 0.96
C ALA A 39 -11.25 1.51 -0.14
N VAL A 40 -10.35 1.06 -0.99
CA VAL A 40 -10.63 0.07 -2.04
C VAL A 40 -10.74 -1.32 -1.41
N GLN A 41 -11.60 -2.15 -1.98
CA GLN A 41 -11.68 -3.58 -1.70
C GLN A 41 -11.14 -4.32 -2.94
N ASN A 42 -9.89 -4.74 -2.88
CA ASN A 42 -9.24 -5.48 -3.96
C ASN A 42 -9.65 -6.95 -3.91
N PRO A 43 -9.92 -7.59 -5.06
CA PRO A 43 -10.23 -9.02 -5.11
C PRO A 43 -9.02 -9.93 -4.82
N THR A 44 -7.78 -9.42 -4.90
CA THR A 44 -6.53 -10.17 -4.66
C THR A 44 -6.36 -11.39 -5.59
N SER A 45 -6.96 -11.34 -6.77
CA SER A 45 -6.95 -12.39 -7.78
C SER A 45 -5.88 -12.19 -8.86
N SER A 46 -5.57 -10.93 -9.20
CA SER A 46 -4.50 -10.53 -10.12
C SER A 46 -4.20 -9.04 -9.97
N LEU A 47 -3.02 -8.59 -10.43
CA LEU A 47 -2.71 -7.17 -10.51
C LEU A 47 -3.71 -6.40 -11.38
N ALA A 48 -4.14 -7.02 -12.48
CA ALA A 48 -5.10 -6.41 -13.40
C ALA A 48 -6.47 -6.20 -12.73
N ASP A 49 -6.96 -7.18 -11.97
CA ASP A 49 -8.25 -7.10 -11.27
C ASP A 49 -8.21 -6.07 -10.14
N ASP A 50 -7.13 -6.04 -9.37
CA ASP A 50 -6.94 -5.11 -8.27
C ASP A 50 -6.78 -3.66 -8.80
N ALA A 51 -6.03 -3.47 -9.89
CA ALA A 51 -5.95 -2.18 -10.58
C ALA A 51 -7.30 -1.75 -11.16
N ALA A 52 -8.08 -2.68 -11.71
CA ALA A 52 -9.43 -2.39 -12.20
C ALA A 52 -10.39 -2.00 -11.07
N ALA A 53 -10.31 -2.65 -9.91
CA ALA A 53 -11.09 -2.27 -8.72
C ALA A 53 -10.72 -0.86 -8.25
N THR A 54 -9.43 -0.54 -8.20
CA THR A 54 -8.91 0.79 -7.85
C THR A 54 -9.38 1.84 -8.86
N ARG A 55 -9.25 1.59 -10.17
CA ARG A 55 -9.72 2.51 -11.24
C ARG A 55 -11.23 2.75 -11.17
N ARG A 56 -12.03 1.76 -10.78
CA ARG A 56 -13.49 1.92 -10.59
C ARG A 56 -13.80 2.95 -9.52
N ILE A 57 -13.08 2.93 -8.39
CA ILE A 57 -13.22 3.94 -7.34
C ILE A 57 -12.74 5.30 -7.83
N MET A 58 -11.59 5.37 -8.51
CA MET A 58 -11.08 6.62 -9.09
C MET A 58 -12.07 7.27 -10.05
N ASN A 59 -12.81 6.46 -10.84
CA ASN A 59 -13.82 6.95 -11.78
C ASN A 59 -15.04 7.57 -11.09
N SER A 60 -15.34 7.19 -9.86
CA SER A 60 -16.43 7.76 -9.05
C SER A 60 -16.06 9.07 -8.34
N VAL A 61 -14.78 9.48 -8.41
CA VAL A 61 -14.25 10.66 -7.74
C VAL A 61 -14.06 11.79 -8.76
N GLU A 62 -14.53 12.98 -8.42
CA GLU A 62 -14.22 14.21 -9.14
C GLU A 62 -13.04 14.94 -8.48
N GLY A 63 -12.19 15.59 -9.30
CA GLY A 63 -11.04 16.34 -8.82
C GLY A 63 -9.76 15.51 -8.60
N PRO A 64 -8.76 16.09 -7.94
CA PRO A 64 -7.45 15.47 -7.78
C PRO A 64 -7.48 14.32 -6.78
N ILE A 65 -6.64 13.31 -7.02
CA ILE A 65 -6.54 12.09 -6.22
C ILE A 65 -5.12 11.94 -5.67
N VAL A 66 -5.03 11.55 -4.40
CA VAL A 66 -3.84 10.97 -3.78
C VAL A 66 -4.09 9.47 -3.63
N LEU A 67 -3.33 8.63 -4.35
CA LEU A 67 -3.37 7.18 -4.14
C LEU A 67 -2.37 6.77 -3.06
N VAL A 68 -2.81 5.95 -2.12
CA VAL A 68 -1.98 5.41 -1.03
C VAL A 68 -2.00 3.89 -1.11
N GLY A 69 -0.85 3.26 -1.25
CA GLY A 69 -0.73 1.80 -1.34
C GLY A 69 0.13 1.23 -0.22
N HIS A 70 -0.39 0.23 0.48
CA HIS A 70 0.36 -0.55 1.46
C HIS A 70 0.82 -1.87 0.84
N SER A 71 2.08 -2.26 1.03
CA SER A 71 2.58 -3.58 0.64
C SER A 71 2.30 -3.89 -0.84
N TRP A 72 1.59 -5.00 -1.16
CA TRP A 72 1.07 -5.32 -2.49
C TRP A 72 0.29 -4.17 -3.12
N GLY A 73 -0.47 -3.40 -2.32
CA GLY A 73 -1.20 -2.22 -2.79
C GLY A 73 -0.31 -1.17 -3.46
N GLY A 74 1.00 -1.17 -3.17
CA GLY A 74 1.97 -0.33 -3.88
C GLY A 74 2.13 -0.71 -5.35
N ALA A 75 2.19 -2.01 -5.68
CA ALA A 75 2.18 -2.47 -7.07
C ALA A 75 0.86 -2.09 -7.76
N VAL A 76 -0.27 -2.19 -7.03
CA VAL A 76 -1.58 -1.81 -7.55
C VAL A 76 -1.67 -0.33 -7.88
N ILE A 77 -1.21 0.57 -6.99
CA ILE A 77 -1.22 2.02 -7.29
C ILE A 77 -0.20 2.41 -8.35
N THR A 78 0.89 1.64 -8.47
CA THR A 78 1.87 1.79 -9.55
C THR A 78 1.22 1.54 -10.91
N GLU A 79 0.43 0.47 -11.04
CA GLU A 79 -0.29 0.12 -12.26
C GLU A 79 -1.52 1.01 -12.52
N ALA A 80 -2.29 1.37 -11.48
CA ALA A 80 -3.53 2.13 -11.63
C ALA A 80 -3.33 3.64 -11.73
N GLY A 81 -2.22 4.17 -11.21
CA GLY A 81 -2.03 5.60 -10.95
C GLY A 81 -1.66 6.47 -12.15
N THR A 82 -1.68 5.94 -13.38
CA THR A 82 -1.39 6.70 -14.61
C THR A 82 -2.52 7.67 -15.00
N ASP A 83 -3.72 7.52 -14.44
CA ASP A 83 -4.86 8.43 -14.64
C ASP A 83 -4.47 9.89 -14.33
N PRO A 84 -4.81 10.87 -15.22
CA PRO A 84 -4.48 12.28 -15.02
C PRO A 84 -5.06 12.92 -13.75
N LYS A 85 -6.09 12.36 -13.13
CA LYS A 85 -6.62 12.78 -11.83
C LYS A 85 -5.67 12.47 -10.68
N VAL A 86 -4.85 11.41 -10.81
CA VAL A 86 -3.84 11.06 -9.80
C VAL A 86 -2.71 12.06 -9.84
N LYS A 87 -2.49 12.78 -8.74
CA LYS A 87 -1.47 13.83 -8.62
C LYS A 87 -0.33 13.45 -7.69
N ALA A 88 -0.57 12.50 -6.79
CA ALA A 88 0.41 12.04 -5.83
C ALA A 88 0.22 10.56 -5.50
N LEU A 89 1.32 9.89 -5.19
CA LEU A 89 1.36 8.50 -4.74
C LEU A 89 2.06 8.43 -3.39
N VAL A 90 1.49 7.69 -2.45
CA VAL A 90 2.09 7.41 -1.14
C VAL A 90 2.25 5.90 -0.99
N TYR A 91 3.47 5.46 -0.82
CA TYR A 91 3.83 4.06 -0.60
C TYR A 91 4.08 3.82 0.89
N VAL A 92 3.48 2.79 1.46
CA VAL A 92 3.63 2.42 2.87
C VAL A 92 4.16 0.99 2.95
N ALA A 93 5.44 0.80 3.29
CA ALA A 93 6.11 -0.50 3.32
C ALA A 93 5.78 -1.34 2.07
N ALA A 94 5.97 -0.77 0.86
CA ALA A 94 5.25 -1.21 -0.33
C ALA A 94 6.15 -1.48 -1.54
N PHE A 95 5.68 -2.36 -2.42
CA PHE A 95 6.31 -2.64 -3.71
C PHE A 95 6.01 -1.54 -4.74
N ALA A 96 6.98 -1.27 -5.60
CA ALA A 96 6.87 -0.28 -6.68
C ALA A 96 7.60 -0.76 -7.95
N PRO A 97 7.07 -1.77 -8.66
CA PRO A 97 7.75 -2.35 -9.82
C PRO A 97 7.93 -1.36 -10.96
N ASN A 98 9.02 -1.55 -11.72
CA ASN A 98 9.24 -0.88 -13.00
C ASN A 98 8.35 -1.47 -14.11
N ALA A 99 8.34 -0.85 -15.29
CA ALA A 99 7.70 -1.42 -16.46
C ALA A 99 8.29 -2.80 -16.79
N GLY A 100 7.42 -3.79 -16.91
CA GLY A 100 7.78 -5.19 -17.18
C GLY A 100 8.30 -5.96 -15.97
N GLU A 101 8.47 -5.34 -14.83
CA GLU A 101 8.90 -5.96 -13.58
C GLU A 101 7.71 -6.50 -12.79
N THR A 102 7.95 -7.51 -11.96
CA THR A 102 6.99 -8.15 -11.06
C THR A 102 7.35 -7.89 -9.60
N VAL A 103 6.39 -8.10 -8.69
CA VAL A 103 6.68 -8.12 -7.23
C VAL A 103 7.65 -9.26 -6.90
N GLY A 104 7.53 -10.42 -7.57
CA GLY A 104 8.47 -11.53 -7.39
C GLY A 104 9.91 -11.17 -7.73
N ASP A 105 10.14 -10.37 -8.79
CA ASP A 105 11.47 -9.87 -9.13
C ASP A 105 12.03 -8.96 -8.03
N GLN A 106 11.19 -8.11 -7.42
CA GLN A 106 11.62 -7.23 -6.33
C GLN A 106 11.96 -8.01 -5.06
N VAL A 107 11.11 -8.97 -4.68
CA VAL A 107 11.36 -9.86 -3.53
C VAL A 107 12.68 -10.61 -3.69
N GLY A 108 13.01 -11.02 -4.91
CA GLY A 108 14.24 -11.77 -5.21
C GLY A 108 15.55 -10.98 -5.12
N ARG A 109 15.51 -9.65 -4.95
CA ARG A 109 16.71 -8.81 -4.90
C ARG A 109 17.50 -8.92 -3.59
N TYR A 110 16.83 -9.24 -2.49
CA TYR A 110 17.39 -9.27 -1.15
C TYR A 110 17.13 -10.62 -0.48
N PRO A 111 17.87 -10.97 0.58
CA PRO A 111 17.55 -12.14 1.38
C PRO A 111 16.11 -12.10 1.86
N ALA A 112 15.42 -13.24 1.75
CA ALA A 112 14.01 -13.33 2.09
C ALA A 112 13.76 -12.98 3.58
N PRO A 113 12.89 -11.99 3.88
CA PRO A 113 12.50 -11.69 5.25
C PRO A 113 11.78 -12.89 5.91
N PRO A 114 11.81 -12.99 7.26
CA PRO A 114 11.24 -14.13 7.97
C PRO A 114 9.77 -14.41 7.66
N GLY A 115 8.95 -13.36 7.48
CA GLY A 115 7.53 -13.47 7.20
C GLY A 115 7.22 -14.24 5.91
N LEU A 116 8.10 -14.23 4.92
CA LEU A 116 7.89 -15.01 3.69
C LEU A 116 7.92 -16.53 3.92
N SER A 117 8.62 -16.99 4.95
CA SER A 117 8.61 -18.41 5.35
C SER A 117 7.28 -18.86 5.96
N GLN A 118 6.43 -17.92 6.34
CA GLN A 118 5.12 -18.14 6.95
C GLN A 118 3.98 -18.29 5.94
N ILE A 119 4.29 -18.15 4.65
CA ILE A 119 3.31 -18.29 3.55
C ILE A 119 2.90 -19.76 3.45
N LYS A 120 1.60 -19.98 3.40
CA LYS A 120 0.95 -21.27 3.18
C LYS A 120 0.26 -21.28 1.82
N ASN A 121 0.49 -22.32 1.04
CA ASN A 121 -0.21 -22.55 -0.23
C ASN A 121 -1.33 -23.56 0.01
N ASP A 122 -2.53 -23.28 -0.45
CA ASP A 122 -3.70 -24.15 -0.29
C ASP A 122 -3.73 -25.32 -1.29
N GLY A 123 -2.79 -25.36 -2.25
CA GLY A 123 -2.75 -26.35 -3.33
C GLY A 123 -3.69 -26.05 -4.49
N ALA A 124 -4.53 -25.02 -4.39
CA ALA A 124 -5.45 -24.54 -5.43
C ALA A 124 -5.00 -23.21 -6.07
N GLY A 125 -3.80 -22.75 -5.76
CA GLY A 125 -3.21 -21.55 -6.34
C GLY A 125 -3.39 -20.30 -5.50
N TYR A 126 -3.80 -20.43 -4.24
CA TYR A 126 -3.94 -19.30 -3.32
C TYR A 126 -3.02 -19.42 -2.11
N LEU A 127 -2.62 -18.26 -1.61
CA LEU A 127 -1.67 -18.09 -0.53
C LEU A 127 -2.33 -17.39 0.66
N THR A 128 -1.98 -17.85 1.87
CA THR A 128 -2.28 -17.19 3.14
C THR A 128 -1.03 -17.17 4.01
N LEU A 129 -1.06 -16.45 5.12
CA LEU A 129 -0.02 -16.46 6.15
C LEU A 129 -0.49 -17.27 7.36
N SER A 130 0.46 -17.90 8.06
CA SER A 130 0.15 -18.57 9.33
C SER A 130 -0.24 -17.54 10.41
N GLU A 131 -1.02 -17.96 11.43
CA GLU A 131 -1.30 -17.13 12.60
C GLU A 131 0.00 -16.70 13.30
N GLU A 132 0.96 -17.60 13.36
CA GLU A 132 2.28 -17.32 13.94
C GLU A 132 3.02 -16.23 13.15
N GLY A 133 2.97 -16.27 11.82
CA GLY A 133 3.53 -15.24 10.94
C GLY A 133 2.88 -13.87 11.16
N TRP A 134 1.56 -13.83 11.32
CA TRP A 134 0.86 -12.59 11.64
C TRP A 134 1.33 -11.98 12.97
N ILE A 135 1.52 -12.80 14.01
CA ILE A 135 1.92 -12.34 15.34
C ILE A 135 3.38 -11.92 15.39
N ASN A 136 4.28 -12.67 14.73
CA ASN A 136 5.71 -12.54 14.95
C ASN A 136 6.43 -11.77 13.83
N ASP A 137 5.81 -11.65 12.63
CA ASP A 137 6.48 -11.11 11.46
C ASP A 137 5.71 -10.02 10.73
N VAL A 138 4.37 -10.04 10.76
CA VAL A 138 3.56 -9.03 10.05
C VAL A 138 3.22 -7.86 10.98
N GLY A 139 2.71 -8.15 12.17
CA GLY A 139 2.26 -7.16 13.15
C GLY A 139 2.88 -7.36 14.52
N GLN A 140 4.21 -7.62 14.60
CA GLN A 140 4.91 -7.92 15.84
C GLN A 140 4.95 -6.76 16.85
N ASP A 141 4.61 -5.56 16.42
CA ASP A 141 4.46 -4.35 17.25
C ASP A 141 3.01 -4.03 17.62
N LEU A 142 2.05 -4.86 17.17
CA LEU A 142 0.65 -4.78 17.58
C LEU A 142 0.37 -5.63 18.83
N PRO A 143 -0.71 -5.34 19.58
CA PRO A 143 -1.23 -6.28 20.55
C PRO A 143 -1.48 -7.64 19.91
N LYS A 144 -1.02 -8.71 20.57
CA LYS A 144 -1.11 -10.09 20.03
C LYS A 144 -2.54 -10.47 19.61
N GLU A 145 -3.53 -10.07 20.38
CA GLU A 145 -4.95 -10.33 20.08
C GLU A 145 -5.40 -9.61 18.81
N GLU A 146 -4.92 -8.40 18.55
CA GLU A 146 -5.20 -7.68 17.31
C GLU A 146 -4.58 -8.41 16.11
N ALA A 147 -3.33 -8.83 16.20
CA ALA A 147 -2.65 -9.60 15.15
C ALA A 147 -3.37 -10.94 14.87
N ARG A 148 -3.90 -11.62 15.90
CA ARG A 148 -4.70 -12.86 15.73
C ARG A 148 -6.02 -12.60 15.01
N VAL A 149 -6.70 -11.50 15.30
CA VAL A 149 -7.92 -11.12 14.58
C VAL A 149 -7.63 -10.90 13.10
N LEU A 150 -6.53 -10.19 12.78
CA LEU A 150 -6.12 -9.97 11.39
C LEU A 150 -5.78 -11.29 10.67
N ALA A 151 -5.12 -12.23 11.36
CA ALA A 151 -4.84 -13.56 10.83
C ALA A 151 -6.11 -14.35 10.44
N VAL A 152 -7.21 -14.18 11.19
CA VAL A 152 -8.50 -14.83 10.92
C VAL A 152 -9.26 -14.13 9.77
N LEU A 153 -9.13 -12.81 9.69
CA LEU A 153 -9.83 -12.01 8.68
C LEU A 153 -9.17 -12.04 7.30
N GLN A 154 -7.92 -12.48 7.19
CA GLN A 154 -7.15 -12.43 5.96
C GLN A 154 -7.86 -13.09 4.77
N PRO A 155 -8.08 -12.38 3.65
CA PRO A 155 -8.47 -13.02 2.40
C PRO A 155 -7.25 -13.71 1.76
N PRO A 156 -7.45 -14.79 0.99
CA PRO A 156 -6.35 -15.41 0.24
C PRO A 156 -5.88 -14.53 -0.91
N LEU A 157 -4.59 -14.61 -1.24
CA LEU A 157 -3.97 -13.96 -2.40
C LEU A 157 -3.71 -15.01 -3.48
N ALA A 158 -4.09 -14.76 -4.72
CA ALA A 158 -3.69 -15.64 -5.82
C ALA A 158 -2.17 -15.65 -5.98
N ALA A 159 -1.55 -16.83 -6.01
CA ALA A 159 -0.10 -16.98 -6.10
C ALA A 159 0.48 -16.38 -7.40
N SER A 160 -0.33 -16.33 -8.47
CA SER A 160 0.04 -15.72 -9.75
C SER A 160 0.37 -14.24 -9.66
N THR A 161 -0.17 -13.51 -8.68
CA THR A 161 0.05 -12.07 -8.50
C THR A 161 1.53 -11.70 -8.38
N PHE A 162 2.35 -12.57 -7.80
CA PHE A 162 3.80 -12.35 -7.70
C PHE A 162 4.50 -12.32 -9.06
N GLY A 163 3.89 -12.92 -10.09
CA GLY A 163 4.39 -12.96 -11.47
C GLY A 163 3.72 -11.94 -12.41
N ASP A 164 2.76 -11.17 -11.93
CA ASP A 164 2.09 -10.16 -12.73
C ASP A 164 2.99 -8.94 -12.95
N LYS A 165 3.10 -8.51 -14.21
CA LYS A 165 3.98 -7.41 -14.62
C LYS A 165 3.24 -6.09 -14.59
N VAL A 166 3.88 -5.07 -14.02
CA VAL A 166 3.45 -3.68 -14.18
C VAL A 166 3.68 -3.25 -15.63
N THR A 167 2.70 -2.59 -16.22
CA THR A 167 2.76 -2.14 -17.62
C THR A 167 3.38 -0.75 -17.74
N GLU A 168 2.86 0.22 -17.02
CA GLU A 168 3.33 1.61 -17.00
C GLU A 168 3.39 2.12 -15.55
N PRO A 169 4.60 2.30 -14.97
CA PRO A 169 4.72 2.68 -13.58
C PRO A 169 4.37 4.16 -13.35
N ALA A 170 3.28 4.43 -12.66
CA ALA A 170 2.78 5.77 -12.40
C ALA A 170 3.78 6.67 -11.66
N TRP A 171 4.64 6.10 -10.80
CA TRP A 171 5.62 6.84 -10.00
C TRP A 171 6.67 7.57 -10.84
N VAL A 172 6.90 7.17 -12.10
CA VAL A 172 7.82 7.87 -13.03
C VAL A 172 7.36 9.32 -13.31
N SER A 173 6.06 9.57 -13.25
CA SER A 173 5.48 10.87 -13.64
C SER A 173 4.66 11.56 -12.54
N ARG A 174 4.61 11.00 -11.35
CA ARG A 174 3.84 11.54 -10.22
C ARG A 174 4.78 11.91 -9.07
N ARG A 175 4.36 12.87 -8.24
CA ARG A 175 5.02 13.14 -6.96
C ARG A 175 4.83 11.92 -6.06
N THR A 176 5.90 11.50 -5.39
CA THR A 176 5.91 10.29 -4.56
C THR A 176 6.34 10.56 -3.14
N TRP A 177 5.70 9.89 -2.21
CA TRP A 177 6.07 9.77 -0.80
C TRP A 177 6.26 8.29 -0.49
N TYR A 178 7.19 8.00 0.39
CA TYR A 178 7.44 6.64 0.82
C TYR A 178 7.63 6.55 2.33
N ILE A 179 6.92 5.64 2.98
CA ILE A 179 7.10 5.30 4.38
C ILE A 179 7.83 3.96 4.44
N VAL A 180 9.07 3.99 4.95
CA VAL A 180 9.88 2.81 5.21
C VAL A 180 9.58 2.33 6.63
N SER A 181 9.18 1.07 6.78
CA SER A 181 8.97 0.42 8.07
C SER A 181 10.26 -0.28 8.50
N THR A 182 11.06 0.34 9.39
CA THR A 182 12.43 -0.12 9.68
C THR A 182 12.52 -1.44 10.46
N GLN A 183 11.40 -1.95 10.92
CA GLN A 183 11.29 -3.25 11.59
C GLN A 183 10.43 -4.24 10.76
N ASP A 184 10.27 -3.98 9.47
CA ASP A 184 9.53 -4.85 8.57
C ASP A 184 10.20 -6.22 8.46
N ARG A 185 9.40 -7.28 8.60
CA ARG A 185 9.82 -8.68 8.50
C ARG A 185 9.11 -9.43 7.36
N VAL A 186 8.39 -8.69 6.49
CA VAL A 186 7.66 -9.18 5.31
C VAL A 186 8.26 -8.64 4.03
N VAL A 187 8.55 -7.35 3.99
CA VAL A 187 9.31 -6.70 2.91
C VAL A 187 10.72 -6.38 3.44
N SER A 188 11.74 -6.61 2.62
CA SER A 188 13.10 -6.22 3.00
C SER A 188 13.18 -4.71 3.18
N VAL A 189 13.66 -4.25 4.33
CA VAL A 189 13.87 -2.81 4.62
C VAL A 189 14.84 -2.18 3.62
N ASP A 190 15.86 -2.93 3.18
CA ASP A 190 16.80 -2.46 2.16
C ASP A 190 16.13 -2.31 0.80
N LEU A 191 15.17 -3.19 0.47
CA LEU A 191 14.33 -3.03 -0.74
C LEU A 191 13.46 -1.78 -0.62
N GLU A 192 12.80 -1.56 0.50
CA GLU A 192 11.98 -0.36 0.70
C GLU A 192 12.79 0.94 0.49
N ARG A 193 13.99 1.00 1.06
CA ARG A 193 14.93 2.12 0.88
C ARG A 193 15.39 2.29 -0.57
N GLU A 194 15.70 1.18 -1.25
CA GLU A 194 16.05 1.17 -2.68
C GLU A 194 14.91 1.75 -3.53
N LEU A 195 13.68 1.27 -3.31
CA LEU A 195 12.51 1.74 -4.06
C LEU A 195 12.22 3.22 -3.81
N ALA A 196 12.27 3.65 -2.54
CA ALA A 196 12.09 5.05 -2.19
C ALA A 196 13.12 5.95 -2.88
N ALA A 197 14.39 5.55 -2.90
CA ALA A 197 15.46 6.27 -3.56
C ALA A 197 15.29 6.28 -5.09
N ALA A 198 14.95 5.15 -5.71
CA ALA A 198 14.73 5.04 -7.16
C ALA A 198 13.60 5.94 -7.66
N MET A 199 12.55 6.10 -6.87
CA MET A 199 11.42 7.00 -7.17
C MET A 199 11.72 8.47 -6.87
N GLY A 200 12.83 8.79 -6.20
CA GLY A 200 13.08 10.14 -5.67
C GLY A 200 12.01 10.57 -4.67
N ALA A 201 11.43 9.63 -3.93
CA ALA A 201 10.32 9.87 -3.04
C ALA A 201 10.71 10.72 -1.82
N LYS A 202 9.78 11.56 -1.34
CA LYS A 202 9.92 12.15 -0.01
C LYS A 202 9.76 11.04 1.02
N THR A 203 10.89 10.61 1.60
CA THR A 203 10.96 9.41 2.44
C THR A 203 10.82 9.75 3.92
N THR A 204 10.05 8.93 4.65
CA THR A 204 9.93 8.94 6.11
C THR A 204 10.20 7.52 6.62
N GLU A 205 11.12 7.35 7.56
CA GLU A 205 11.37 6.06 8.22
C GLU A 205 10.65 6.00 9.56
N LEU A 206 9.90 4.89 9.78
CA LEU A 206 9.18 4.63 11.02
C LEU A 206 9.74 3.36 11.68
N ALA A 207 9.97 3.41 12.98
CA ALA A 207 10.37 2.23 13.76
C ALA A 207 9.14 1.33 14.03
N ALA A 208 8.56 0.79 12.96
CA ALA A 208 7.32 0.01 12.95
C ALA A 208 7.51 -1.33 12.23
N SER A 209 6.60 -2.27 12.50
CA SER A 209 6.42 -3.49 11.72
C SER A 209 5.91 -3.19 10.32
N HIS A 210 5.62 -4.24 9.54
CA HIS A 210 4.95 -4.13 8.24
C HIS A 210 3.61 -3.38 8.30
N LEU A 211 2.96 -3.36 9.47
CA LEU A 211 1.65 -2.74 9.70
C LEU A 211 1.75 -1.36 10.36
N SER A 212 2.69 -0.50 9.91
CA SER A 212 2.83 0.87 10.42
C SER A 212 1.52 1.68 10.36
N LEU A 213 0.62 1.39 9.41
CA LEU A 213 -0.71 1.98 9.30
C LEU A 213 -1.63 1.65 10.50
N LEU A 214 -1.32 0.59 11.26
CA LEU A 214 -2.06 0.19 12.47
C LEU A 214 -1.28 0.50 13.75
N SER A 215 0.05 0.36 13.76
CA SER A 215 0.86 0.59 14.95
C SER A 215 1.26 2.06 15.14
N MET A 216 1.39 2.82 14.04
CA MET A 216 1.77 4.25 14.05
C MET A 216 0.84 5.08 13.13
N PRO A 217 -0.50 4.99 13.29
CA PRO A 217 -1.45 5.59 12.34
C PRO A 217 -1.34 7.10 12.23
N GLU A 218 -0.98 7.82 13.31
CA GLU A 218 -0.78 9.26 13.29
C GLU A 218 0.39 9.66 12.40
N ALA A 219 1.51 8.92 12.46
CA ALA A 219 2.68 9.19 11.64
C ALA A 219 2.39 8.90 10.15
N VAL A 220 1.72 7.79 9.85
CA VAL A 220 1.27 7.46 8.48
C VAL A 220 0.33 8.52 7.96
N THR A 221 -0.67 8.93 8.75
CA THR A 221 -1.61 9.99 8.38
C THR A 221 -0.91 11.32 8.11
N SER A 222 0.10 11.69 8.91
CA SER A 222 0.88 12.92 8.70
C SER A 222 1.55 12.95 7.33
N VAL A 223 2.11 11.83 6.86
CA VAL A 223 2.72 11.74 5.52
C VAL A 223 1.67 11.84 4.41
N ILE A 224 0.50 11.22 4.60
CA ILE A 224 -0.61 11.34 3.64
C ILE A 224 -1.10 12.79 3.56
N LEU A 225 -1.25 13.48 4.69
CA LEU A 225 -1.66 14.89 4.74
C LEU A 225 -0.62 15.82 4.09
N ASP A 226 0.68 15.52 4.24
CA ASP A 226 1.74 16.24 3.54
C ASP A 226 1.60 16.12 2.00
N ALA A 227 1.24 14.92 1.52
CA ALA A 227 0.97 14.72 0.09
C ALA A 227 -0.29 15.48 -0.37
N VAL A 228 -1.35 15.53 0.45
CA VAL A 228 -2.57 16.33 0.17
C VAL A 228 -2.23 17.82 0.12
N ALA A 229 -1.54 18.35 1.13
CA ALA A 229 -1.17 19.76 1.20
C ALA A 229 -0.29 20.21 0.03
N ALA A 230 0.60 19.34 -0.45
CA ALA A 230 1.45 19.63 -1.61
C ALA A 230 0.67 19.82 -2.92
N LEU A 231 -0.59 19.40 -3.00
CA LEU A 231 -1.48 19.59 -4.15
C LEU A 231 -2.35 20.84 -4.01
N GLU A 232 -2.60 21.32 -2.79
CA GLU A 232 -3.39 22.53 -2.53
C GLU A 232 -2.58 23.81 -2.82
N THR A 233 -1.25 23.71 -2.78
CA THR A 233 -0.31 24.83 -2.97
C THR A 233 0.24 24.94 -4.41
N ALA A 234 -0.13 24.04 -5.31
CA ALA A 234 0.33 23.96 -6.69
C ALA A 234 -0.74 24.46 -7.68
#